data_94dcefd11ce212972ac00cbc37d5504f
#
_entry.id   94dcefd11ce212972ac00cbc37d5504f
#
_cell.length_a   1.000
_cell.length_b   1.000
_cell.length_c   1.000
_cell.angle_alpha   90.00
_cell.angle_beta   90.00
_cell.angle_gamma   90.00
#
_symmetry.space_group_name_H-M   'P 1'
#
loop_
_entity.id
_entity.type
_entity.pdbx_description
1 polymer ?
#
loop_
_entity_poly.entity_id
_entity_poly.type
_entity_poly.pdbx_seq_one_letter_code
_entity_poly.pdbx_strand_id
1 'polypeptide(L)'
;MKQEQAVNQGSDRSELIAVLKTALKAKGLTYRDIAEKLGVSEQSVKRLFRDQDCALSRLEKICEAIGVSLLDLMLVARHRQEPLTRITPEQEGFLASHISHFNILFLLTQGYSVTDIQTRHRLSEAQMYAFLRALEVWRFLDIKQGLEIRLRVEGHLSFPLGGALHEHIKGMNSRFLSQVLDEYEQDDRLFDSGFRRVSQSTLQRWRREMEELIRQVRRSAYQDERLLPTDQLVPVKWTLCLSPFDWFAQLEVNPEDALNALSKQDA
;
A
#
# COMPACT_ATOMS: atom_id res chain seq x y z
N MET A 1 5.17 -4.78 36.67
CA MET A 1 4.77 -5.91 35.81
C MET A 1 3.26 -6.11 35.71
N LYS A 2 2.45 -6.21 36.78
CA LYS A 2 0.97 -6.40 36.66
C LYS A 2 0.20 -5.18 36.14
N GLN A 3 0.66 -3.95 36.35
CA GLN A 3 0.01 -2.73 35.85
C GLN A 3 0.29 -2.45 34.36
N GLU A 4 1.47 -2.78 33.85
CA GLU A 4 1.78 -2.64 32.42
C GLU A 4 1.00 -3.64 31.54
N GLN A 5 0.75 -4.86 32.03
CA GLN A 5 -0.06 -5.85 31.31
C GLN A 5 -1.55 -5.45 31.22
N ALA A 6 -2.10 -4.79 32.23
CA ALA A 6 -3.50 -4.35 32.24
C ALA A 6 -3.73 -3.14 31.30
N VAL A 7 -2.77 -2.24 31.18
CA VAL A 7 -2.83 -1.08 30.25
C VAL A 7 -2.78 -1.55 28.79
N ASN A 8 -1.98 -2.61 28.49
CA ASN A 8 -1.87 -3.12 27.13
C ASN A 8 -3.14 -3.86 26.67
N GLN A 9 -3.81 -4.62 27.55
CA GLN A 9 -5.03 -5.35 27.21
C GLN A 9 -6.24 -4.44 26.91
N GLY A 10 -6.35 -3.29 27.56
CA GLY A 10 -7.39 -2.28 27.27
C GLY A 10 -7.18 -1.59 25.91
N SER A 11 -5.92 -1.38 25.52
CA SER A 11 -5.54 -0.80 24.23
C SER A 11 -5.86 -1.75 23.08
N ASP A 12 -5.52 -3.02 23.17
CA ASP A 12 -5.70 -4.02 22.11
C ASP A 12 -7.18 -4.26 21.79
N ARG A 13 -8.02 -4.33 22.84
CA ARG A 13 -9.47 -4.51 22.70
C ARG A 13 -10.14 -3.30 22.05
N SER A 14 -9.76 -2.10 22.46
CA SER A 14 -10.23 -0.85 21.88
C SER A 14 -9.85 -0.75 20.40
N GLU A 15 -8.64 -1.14 20.04
CA GLU A 15 -8.14 -1.14 18.68
C GLU A 15 -8.87 -2.15 17.79
N LEU A 16 -9.12 -3.36 18.29
CA LEU A 16 -9.88 -4.40 17.60
C LEU A 16 -11.30 -3.92 17.26
N ILE A 17 -11.99 -3.30 18.22
CA ILE A 17 -13.33 -2.73 18.01
C ILE A 17 -13.29 -1.55 17.03
N ALA A 18 -12.24 -0.73 17.05
CA ALA A 18 -12.06 0.36 16.09
C ALA A 18 -11.90 -0.16 14.64
N VAL A 19 -11.07 -1.20 14.46
CA VAL A 19 -10.90 -1.85 13.14
C VAL A 19 -12.20 -2.49 12.68
N LEU A 20 -12.95 -3.13 13.57
CA LEU A 20 -14.25 -3.70 13.25
C LEU A 20 -15.25 -2.64 12.78
N LYS A 21 -15.27 -1.45 13.41
CA LYS A 21 -16.09 -0.31 12.95
C LYS A 21 -15.67 0.15 11.55
N THR A 22 -14.38 0.20 11.29
CA THR A 22 -13.84 0.55 9.97
C THR A 22 -14.29 -0.45 8.91
N ALA A 23 -14.20 -1.76 9.20
CA ALA A 23 -14.66 -2.83 8.31
C ALA A 23 -16.16 -2.73 8.00
N LEU A 24 -17.00 -2.44 9.01
CA LEU A 24 -18.43 -2.23 8.81
C LEU A 24 -18.70 -1.05 7.88
N LYS A 25 -18.05 0.08 8.13
CA LYS A 25 -18.21 1.29 7.32
C LYS A 25 -17.76 1.06 5.88
N ALA A 26 -16.62 0.41 5.67
CA ALA A 26 -16.09 0.10 4.34
C ALA A 26 -17.05 -0.80 3.53
N LYS A 27 -17.74 -1.73 4.21
CA LYS A 27 -18.76 -2.60 3.59
C LYS A 27 -20.15 -1.97 3.51
N GLY A 28 -20.33 -0.72 3.94
CA GLY A 28 -21.63 -0.05 3.95
C GLY A 28 -22.66 -0.67 4.93
N LEU A 29 -22.17 -1.45 5.93
CA LEU A 29 -23.03 -2.16 6.87
C LEU A 29 -23.32 -1.30 8.10
N THR A 30 -24.60 -1.29 8.53
CA THR A 30 -25.07 -0.63 9.75
C THR A 30 -25.13 -1.58 10.94
N TYR A 31 -25.27 -1.04 12.14
CA TYR A 31 -25.52 -1.88 13.33
C TYR A 31 -26.83 -2.66 13.26
N ARG A 32 -27.79 -2.15 12.51
CA ARG A 32 -29.06 -2.83 12.25
C ARG A 32 -28.85 -4.07 11.39
N ASP A 33 -28.04 -3.97 10.35
CA ASP A 33 -27.74 -5.11 9.46
C ASP A 33 -27.02 -6.22 10.23
N ILE A 34 -26.10 -5.85 11.12
CA ILE A 34 -25.41 -6.82 12.00
C ILE A 34 -26.38 -7.43 13.00
N ALA A 35 -27.26 -6.65 13.59
CA ALA A 35 -28.26 -7.13 14.54
C ALA A 35 -29.17 -8.18 13.89
N GLU A 36 -29.62 -7.91 12.67
CA GLU A 36 -30.46 -8.82 11.89
C GLU A 36 -29.72 -10.13 11.57
N LYS A 37 -28.49 -10.05 11.07
CA LYS A 37 -27.64 -11.22 10.75
C LYS A 37 -27.33 -12.09 11.98
N LEU A 38 -27.21 -11.49 13.15
CA LEU A 38 -26.88 -12.17 14.41
C LEU A 38 -28.14 -12.63 15.21
N GLY A 39 -29.34 -12.24 14.79
CA GLY A 39 -30.56 -12.50 15.51
C GLY A 39 -30.64 -11.81 16.89
N VAL A 40 -30.07 -10.59 17.02
CA VAL A 40 -30.06 -9.80 18.26
C VAL A 40 -30.66 -8.41 18.04
N SER A 41 -30.94 -7.68 19.13
CA SER A 41 -31.39 -6.28 18.98
C SER A 41 -30.26 -5.35 18.56
N GLU A 42 -30.58 -4.31 17.77
CA GLU A 42 -29.62 -3.26 17.40
C GLU A 42 -29.00 -2.59 18.64
N GLN A 43 -29.78 -2.48 19.71
CA GLN A 43 -29.32 -1.92 20.98
C GLN A 43 -28.23 -2.78 21.63
N SER A 44 -28.31 -4.11 21.46
CA SER A 44 -27.25 -5.05 21.91
C SER A 44 -25.97 -4.87 21.13
N VAL A 45 -26.07 -4.64 19.81
CA VAL A 45 -24.91 -4.34 18.96
C VAL A 45 -24.31 -2.98 19.33
N LYS A 46 -25.12 -1.93 19.46
CA LYS A 46 -24.66 -0.60 19.91
C LYS A 46 -23.93 -0.65 21.26
N ARG A 47 -24.46 -1.43 22.22
CA ARG A 47 -23.84 -1.61 23.53
C ARG A 47 -22.46 -2.27 23.42
N LEU A 48 -22.33 -3.32 22.61
CA LEU A 48 -21.06 -4.00 22.36
C LEU A 48 -19.99 -3.02 21.85
N PHE A 49 -20.34 -2.21 20.87
CA PHE A 49 -19.41 -1.21 20.29
C PHE A 49 -19.11 -0.04 21.23
N ARG A 50 -20.04 0.32 22.12
CA ARG A 50 -19.86 1.36 23.12
C ARG A 50 -19.00 0.88 24.28
N ASP A 51 -19.34 -0.27 24.83
CA ASP A 51 -18.71 -0.81 26.05
C ASP A 51 -17.36 -1.48 25.74
N GLN A 52 -17.07 -1.68 24.43
CA GLN A 52 -15.84 -2.31 23.93
C GLN A 52 -15.58 -3.68 24.56
N ASP A 53 -16.64 -4.36 24.99
CA ASP A 53 -16.58 -5.69 25.61
C ASP A 53 -17.38 -6.70 24.78
N CYS A 54 -16.66 -7.69 24.26
CA CYS A 54 -17.21 -8.72 23.40
C CYS A 54 -16.53 -10.05 23.67
N ALA A 55 -17.35 -11.09 23.93
CA ALA A 55 -16.84 -12.44 23.95
C ALA A 55 -16.28 -12.83 22.57
N LEU A 56 -15.19 -13.59 22.54
CA LEU A 56 -14.52 -14.01 21.30
C LEU A 56 -15.50 -14.68 20.33
N SER A 57 -16.35 -15.57 20.82
CA SER A 57 -17.37 -16.27 20.03
C SER A 57 -18.39 -15.33 19.36
N ARG A 58 -18.67 -14.18 19.98
CA ARG A 58 -19.54 -13.16 19.38
C ARG A 58 -18.80 -12.36 18.33
N LEU A 59 -17.53 -12.08 18.58
CA LEU A 59 -16.66 -11.42 17.60
C LEU A 59 -16.51 -12.27 16.33
N GLU A 60 -16.29 -13.59 16.47
CA GLU A 60 -16.27 -14.55 15.36
C GLU A 60 -17.54 -14.49 14.53
N LYS A 61 -18.71 -14.54 15.17
CA LYS A 61 -20.01 -14.43 14.48
C LYS A 61 -20.19 -13.11 13.74
N ILE A 62 -19.69 -12.00 14.30
CA ILE A 62 -19.72 -10.70 13.61
C ILE A 62 -18.82 -10.76 12.39
N CYS A 63 -17.60 -11.28 12.53
CA CYS A 63 -16.64 -11.43 11.43
C CYS A 63 -17.23 -12.30 10.30
N GLU A 64 -17.82 -13.44 10.62
CA GLU A 64 -18.53 -14.28 9.65
C GLU A 64 -19.67 -13.52 8.96
N ALA A 65 -20.50 -12.79 9.71
CA ALA A 65 -21.63 -12.05 9.19
C ALA A 65 -21.21 -10.93 8.20
N ILE A 66 -20.01 -10.39 8.34
CA ILE A 66 -19.46 -9.36 7.46
C ILE A 66 -18.47 -9.90 6.42
N GLY A 67 -18.20 -11.22 6.44
CA GLY A 67 -17.27 -11.86 5.52
C GLY A 67 -15.82 -11.37 5.68
N VAL A 68 -15.35 -11.27 6.94
CA VAL A 68 -13.96 -10.91 7.30
C VAL A 68 -13.40 -12.00 8.18
N SER A 69 -12.14 -12.40 7.95
CA SER A 69 -11.46 -13.32 8.85
C SER A 69 -11.17 -12.63 10.18
N LEU A 70 -11.45 -13.33 11.31
CA LEU A 70 -11.06 -12.84 12.64
C LEU A 70 -9.53 -12.64 12.72
N LEU A 71 -8.75 -13.48 12.04
CA LEU A 71 -7.30 -13.36 11.99
C LEU A 71 -6.89 -12.05 11.28
N ASP A 72 -7.51 -11.72 10.15
CA ASP A 72 -7.23 -10.47 9.44
C ASP A 72 -7.59 -9.24 10.29
N LEU A 73 -8.76 -9.29 10.97
CA LEU A 73 -9.15 -8.24 11.90
C LEU A 73 -8.10 -8.05 13.02
N MET A 74 -7.59 -9.14 13.59
CA MET A 74 -6.56 -9.12 14.63
C MET A 74 -5.21 -8.60 14.09
N LEU A 75 -4.83 -9.00 12.88
CA LEU A 75 -3.61 -8.52 12.24
C LEU A 75 -3.65 -7.01 11.99
N VAL A 76 -4.77 -6.52 11.46
CA VAL A 76 -4.97 -5.07 11.25
C VAL A 76 -4.97 -4.30 12.58
N ALA A 77 -5.61 -4.83 13.63
CA ALA A 77 -5.63 -4.21 14.95
C ALA A 77 -4.26 -4.19 15.62
N ARG A 78 -3.46 -5.23 15.44
CA ARG A 78 -2.10 -5.32 15.98
C ARG A 78 -1.12 -4.39 15.28
N HIS A 79 -1.26 -4.22 13.98
CA HIS A 79 -0.35 -3.41 13.18
C HIS A 79 -0.84 -1.96 13.12
N ARG A 80 -0.33 -1.11 14.03
CA ARG A 80 -0.52 0.36 13.95
C ARG A 80 0.05 0.98 12.69
N GLN A 81 0.98 0.27 12.06
CA GLN A 81 1.58 0.60 10.77
C GLN A 81 1.58 -0.65 9.90
N GLU A 82 1.49 -0.47 8.59
CA GLU A 82 1.67 -1.55 7.64
C GLU A 82 3.00 -2.29 7.92
N PRO A 83 3.00 -3.63 7.96
CA PRO A 83 4.23 -4.39 8.08
C PRO A 83 5.18 -4.05 6.94
N LEU A 84 6.47 -3.94 7.25
CA LEU A 84 7.52 -3.67 6.29
C LEU A 84 8.41 -4.89 6.13
N THR A 85 8.35 -5.55 4.99
CA THR A 85 9.29 -6.61 4.66
C THR A 85 10.54 -6.00 4.03
N ARG A 86 11.68 -6.17 4.71
CA ARG A 86 13.00 -5.81 4.18
C ARG A 86 13.63 -7.03 3.54
N ILE A 87 14.04 -6.90 2.29
CA ILE A 87 14.81 -7.93 1.58
C ILE A 87 16.29 -7.82 1.91
N THR A 88 17.00 -8.95 1.86
CA THR A 88 18.45 -8.95 2.03
C THR A 88 19.15 -8.44 0.77
N PRO A 89 20.41 -7.96 0.84
CA PRO A 89 21.18 -7.57 -0.34
C PRO A 89 21.29 -8.67 -1.39
N GLU A 90 21.39 -9.93 -0.96
CA GLU A 90 21.45 -11.09 -1.86
C GLU A 90 20.12 -11.32 -2.59
N GLN A 91 19.00 -11.18 -1.88
CA GLN A 91 17.66 -11.25 -2.47
C GLN A 91 17.44 -10.11 -3.46
N GLU A 92 17.88 -8.90 -3.11
CA GLU A 92 17.80 -7.74 -4.02
C GLU A 92 18.66 -7.96 -5.27
N GLY A 93 19.90 -8.45 -5.11
CA GLY A 93 20.79 -8.79 -6.21
C GLY A 93 20.20 -9.84 -7.15
N PHE A 94 19.56 -10.87 -6.60
CA PHE A 94 18.84 -11.86 -7.40
C PHE A 94 17.72 -11.22 -8.23
N LEU A 95 16.87 -10.41 -7.60
CA LEU A 95 15.75 -9.75 -8.29
C LEU A 95 16.23 -8.76 -9.35
N ALA A 96 17.31 -8.03 -9.08
CA ALA A 96 17.91 -7.09 -10.03
C ALA A 96 18.51 -7.79 -11.25
N SER A 97 19.11 -8.96 -11.05
CA SER A 97 19.64 -9.77 -12.15
C SER A 97 18.55 -10.52 -12.94
N HIS A 98 17.34 -10.64 -12.37
CA HIS A 98 16.22 -11.40 -12.90
C HIS A 98 14.93 -10.61 -12.83
N ILE A 99 14.84 -9.51 -13.57
CA ILE A 99 13.74 -8.53 -13.51
C ILE A 99 12.35 -9.16 -13.69
N SER A 100 12.20 -10.19 -14.48
CA SER A 100 10.91 -10.90 -14.62
C SER A 100 10.46 -11.55 -13.30
N HIS A 101 11.39 -12.05 -12.48
CA HIS A 101 11.06 -12.57 -11.13
C HIS A 101 10.64 -11.44 -10.19
N PHE A 102 11.32 -10.28 -10.27
CA PHE A 102 10.89 -9.08 -9.54
C PHE A 102 9.45 -8.68 -9.93
N ASN A 103 9.15 -8.60 -11.24
CA ASN A 103 7.84 -8.20 -11.73
C ASN A 103 6.74 -9.17 -11.27
N ILE A 104 6.98 -10.49 -11.34
CA ILE A 104 6.03 -11.50 -10.86
C ILE A 104 5.84 -11.38 -9.35
N LEU A 105 6.93 -11.30 -8.57
CA LEU A 105 6.84 -11.10 -7.12
C LEU A 105 6.05 -9.83 -6.78
N PHE A 106 6.34 -8.73 -7.47
CA PHE A 106 5.65 -7.46 -7.27
C PHE A 106 4.15 -7.59 -7.55
N LEU A 107 3.74 -8.20 -8.67
CA LEU A 107 2.33 -8.44 -8.99
C LEU A 107 1.65 -9.31 -7.93
N LEU A 108 2.30 -10.36 -7.47
CA LEU A 108 1.77 -11.21 -6.39
C LEU A 108 1.57 -10.43 -5.08
N THR A 109 2.49 -9.51 -4.73
CA THR A 109 2.33 -8.64 -3.54
C THR A 109 1.23 -7.60 -3.71
N GLN A 110 0.84 -7.27 -4.94
CA GLN A 110 -0.30 -6.41 -5.25
C GLN A 110 -1.64 -7.19 -5.31
N GLY A 111 -1.65 -8.46 -4.91
CA GLY A 111 -2.88 -9.27 -4.83
C GLY A 111 -3.32 -9.92 -6.15
N TYR A 112 -2.54 -9.80 -7.24
CA TYR A 112 -2.85 -10.53 -8.47
C TYR A 112 -2.63 -12.03 -8.26
N SER A 113 -3.57 -12.84 -8.74
CA SER A 113 -3.44 -14.30 -8.67
C SER A 113 -2.38 -14.84 -9.64
N VAL A 114 -1.86 -16.03 -9.35
CA VAL A 114 -0.95 -16.75 -10.26
C VAL A 114 -1.61 -16.92 -11.62
N THR A 115 -2.90 -17.24 -11.66
CA THR A 115 -3.68 -17.42 -12.89
C THR A 115 -3.81 -16.13 -13.70
N ASP A 116 -4.05 -14.98 -13.04
CA ASP A 116 -4.12 -13.69 -13.73
C ASP A 116 -2.78 -13.33 -14.38
N ILE A 117 -1.68 -13.51 -13.64
CA ILE A 117 -0.32 -13.25 -14.14
C ILE A 117 -0.01 -14.16 -15.31
N GLN A 118 -0.30 -15.45 -15.17
CA GLN A 118 -0.08 -16.46 -16.21
C GLN A 118 -0.84 -16.11 -17.50
N THR A 119 -2.11 -15.76 -17.37
CA THR A 119 -2.98 -15.43 -18.50
C THR A 119 -2.53 -14.15 -19.20
N ARG A 120 -2.26 -13.08 -18.44
CA ARG A 120 -1.85 -11.76 -18.98
C ARG A 120 -0.51 -11.81 -19.69
N HIS A 121 0.43 -12.59 -19.15
CA HIS A 121 1.77 -12.72 -19.72
C HIS A 121 1.91 -13.93 -20.66
N ARG A 122 0.82 -14.69 -20.91
CA ARG A 122 0.77 -15.87 -21.79
C ARG A 122 1.84 -16.89 -21.43
N LEU A 123 2.03 -17.13 -20.12
CA LEU A 123 2.99 -18.11 -19.63
C LEU A 123 2.38 -19.50 -19.62
N SER A 124 3.17 -20.52 -20.03
CA SER A 124 2.79 -21.90 -19.79
C SER A 124 2.86 -22.24 -18.31
N GLU A 125 2.19 -23.30 -17.89
CA GLU A 125 2.24 -23.79 -16.51
C GLU A 125 3.67 -24.08 -16.06
N ALA A 126 4.47 -24.71 -16.93
CA ALA A 126 5.87 -25.02 -16.67
C ALA A 126 6.73 -23.74 -16.47
N GLN A 127 6.49 -22.69 -17.27
CA GLN A 127 7.18 -21.41 -17.11
C GLN A 127 6.79 -20.72 -15.81
N MET A 128 5.49 -20.68 -15.48
CA MET A 128 5.02 -20.10 -14.23
C MET A 128 5.59 -20.86 -13.03
N TYR A 129 5.55 -22.19 -13.05
CA TYR A 129 6.15 -23.00 -12.00
C TYR A 129 7.65 -22.72 -11.82
N ALA A 130 8.41 -22.57 -12.92
CA ALA A 130 9.83 -22.23 -12.84
C ALA A 130 10.08 -20.87 -12.16
N PHE A 131 9.27 -19.84 -12.47
CA PHE A 131 9.33 -18.54 -11.80
C PHE A 131 9.03 -18.67 -10.29
N LEU A 132 7.94 -19.35 -9.95
CA LEU A 132 7.53 -19.52 -8.55
C LEU A 132 8.59 -20.34 -7.78
N ARG A 133 9.15 -21.38 -8.39
CA ARG A 133 10.20 -22.21 -7.76
C ARG A 133 11.46 -21.41 -7.46
N ALA A 134 11.90 -20.54 -8.36
CA ALA A 134 13.02 -19.65 -8.10
C ALA A 134 12.71 -18.68 -6.93
N LEU A 135 11.52 -18.08 -6.90
CA LEU A 135 11.08 -17.21 -5.80
C LEU A 135 10.98 -17.95 -4.46
N GLU A 136 10.59 -19.24 -4.48
CA GLU A 136 10.56 -20.09 -3.29
C GLU A 136 11.97 -20.39 -2.76
N VAL A 137 12.91 -20.72 -3.64
CA VAL A 137 14.33 -20.93 -3.27
C VAL A 137 14.88 -19.69 -2.57
N TRP A 138 14.52 -18.50 -3.03
CA TRP A 138 14.90 -17.22 -2.44
C TRP A 138 14.01 -16.78 -1.26
N ARG A 139 13.09 -17.66 -0.81
CA ARG A 139 12.23 -17.47 0.38
C ARG A 139 11.27 -16.28 0.30
N PHE A 140 10.84 -15.91 -0.88
CA PHE A 140 9.79 -14.90 -1.06
C PHE A 140 8.38 -15.49 -0.91
N LEU A 141 8.23 -16.77 -1.20
CA LEU A 141 6.95 -17.48 -1.09
C LEU A 141 7.18 -18.97 -0.78
N ASP A 142 6.11 -19.67 -0.46
CA ASP A 142 6.03 -21.13 -0.40
C ASP A 142 5.03 -21.62 -1.44
N ILE A 143 5.39 -22.62 -2.22
CA ILE A 143 4.48 -23.30 -3.16
C ILE A 143 3.74 -24.40 -2.40
N LYS A 144 2.41 -24.41 -2.53
CA LYS A 144 1.52 -25.42 -2.02
C LYS A 144 1.08 -26.37 -3.15
N GLN A 145 0.10 -27.22 -2.86
CA GLN A 145 -0.44 -28.16 -3.85
C GLN A 145 -1.05 -27.40 -5.05
N GLY A 146 -0.76 -27.85 -6.25
CA GLY A 146 -1.11 -27.13 -7.47
C GLY A 146 -0.19 -25.93 -7.65
N LEU A 147 -0.61 -24.82 -8.16
CA LEU A 147 0.13 -23.56 -8.21
C LEU A 147 -0.34 -22.58 -7.12
N GLU A 148 -0.97 -23.07 -6.05
CA GLU A 148 -1.26 -22.24 -4.91
C GLU A 148 0.02 -21.80 -4.20
N ILE A 149 0.08 -20.54 -3.79
CA ILE A 149 1.23 -19.98 -3.12
C ILE A 149 0.84 -19.35 -1.78
N ARG A 150 1.82 -19.28 -0.89
CA ARG A 150 1.78 -18.45 0.30
C ARG A 150 2.94 -17.47 0.25
N LEU A 151 2.65 -16.18 0.16
CA LEU A 151 3.68 -15.15 0.27
C LEU A 151 4.28 -15.15 1.67
N ARG A 152 5.59 -14.99 1.75
CA ARG A 152 6.34 -14.71 2.98
C ARG A 152 6.58 -13.21 3.17
N VAL A 153 6.21 -12.42 2.17
CA VAL A 153 6.22 -10.97 2.22
C VAL A 153 4.93 -10.51 2.91
N GLU A 154 5.07 -9.75 3.98
CA GLU A 154 3.95 -9.14 4.69
C GLU A 154 3.97 -7.62 4.48
N GLY A 155 2.84 -7.05 4.02
CA GLY A 155 2.68 -5.64 3.79
C GLY A 155 3.60 -5.08 2.71
N HIS A 156 4.16 -3.90 2.94
CA HIS A 156 4.97 -3.20 1.96
C HIS A 156 6.36 -3.81 1.80
N LEU A 157 6.75 -4.11 0.55
CA LEU A 157 8.10 -4.55 0.19
C LEU A 157 9.01 -3.32 0.01
N SER A 158 10.01 -3.17 0.85
CA SER A 158 10.92 -2.02 0.85
C SER A 158 12.22 -2.33 0.15
N PHE A 159 12.61 -1.43 -0.74
CA PHE A 159 13.88 -1.46 -1.45
C PHE A 159 14.74 -0.27 -1.03
N PRO A 160 16.03 -0.47 -0.72
CA PRO A 160 16.91 0.64 -0.38
C PRO A 160 17.17 1.54 -1.59
N LEU A 161 17.21 2.86 -1.36
CA LEU A 161 17.68 3.79 -2.37
C LEU A 161 19.18 3.55 -2.63
N GLY A 162 19.54 3.46 -3.91
CA GLY A 162 20.93 3.14 -4.31
C GLY A 162 21.25 1.64 -4.28
N GLY A 163 20.28 0.77 -3.96
CA GLY A 163 20.43 -0.67 -4.04
C GLY A 163 20.46 -1.22 -5.47
N ALA A 164 20.56 -2.54 -5.61
CA ALA A 164 20.68 -3.20 -6.91
C ALA A 164 19.46 -2.97 -7.83
N LEU A 165 18.26 -2.78 -7.26
CA LEU A 165 17.03 -2.49 -8.01
C LEU A 165 16.82 -1.00 -8.30
N HIS A 166 17.71 -0.10 -7.87
CA HIS A 166 17.52 1.35 -7.94
C HIS A 166 17.14 1.83 -9.33
N GLU A 167 17.89 1.48 -10.37
CA GLU A 167 17.63 1.94 -11.74
C GLU A 167 16.32 1.39 -12.30
N HIS A 168 15.96 0.17 -11.95
CA HIS A 168 14.66 -0.40 -12.34
C HIS A 168 13.49 0.36 -11.71
N ILE A 169 13.55 0.62 -10.41
CA ILE A 169 12.51 1.36 -9.66
C ILE A 169 12.42 2.81 -10.15
N LYS A 170 13.56 3.46 -10.40
CA LYS A 170 13.62 4.80 -10.99
C LYS A 170 12.90 4.82 -12.34
N GLY A 171 13.19 3.86 -13.23
CA GLY A 171 12.51 3.73 -14.52
C GLY A 171 11.00 3.52 -14.39
N MET A 172 10.54 2.72 -13.42
CA MET A 172 9.11 2.54 -13.14
C MET A 172 8.45 3.85 -12.68
N ASN A 173 9.10 4.60 -11.79
CA ASN A 173 8.58 5.88 -11.30
C ASN A 173 8.54 6.93 -12.40
N SER A 174 9.56 7.01 -13.26
CA SER A 174 9.60 7.93 -14.40
C SER A 174 8.48 7.65 -15.40
N ARG A 175 8.25 6.37 -15.75
CA ARG A 175 7.12 5.98 -16.61
C ARG A 175 5.77 6.33 -16.00
N PHE A 176 5.59 6.08 -14.71
CA PHE A 176 4.35 6.45 -14.01
C PHE A 176 4.10 7.96 -14.04
N LEU A 177 5.14 8.76 -13.75
CA LEU A 177 5.03 10.22 -13.80
C LEU A 177 4.67 10.70 -15.22
N SER A 178 5.34 10.19 -16.27
CA SER A 178 5.01 10.52 -17.66
C SER A 178 3.56 10.18 -17.96
N GLN A 179 3.10 8.97 -17.60
CA GLN A 179 1.72 8.55 -17.82
C GLN A 179 0.71 9.49 -17.14
N VAL A 180 0.94 9.87 -15.88
CA VAL A 180 0.04 10.79 -15.16
C VAL A 180 -0.01 12.16 -15.84
N LEU A 181 1.12 12.65 -16.35
CA LEU A 181 1.19 13.93 -17.07
C LEU A 181 0.56 13.87 -18.46
N ASP A 182 0.71 12.76 -19.17
CA ASP A 182 0.12 12.56 -20.51
C ASP A 182 -1.41 12.39 -20.45
N GLU A 183 -1.94 11.85 -19.33
CA GLU A 183 -3.35 11.54 -19.14
C GLU A 183 -4.02 12.45 -18.07
N TYR A 184 -3.56 13.70 -17.93
CA TYR A 184 -3.96 14.63 -16.87
C TYR A 184 -5.45 15.02 -16.87
N GLU A 185 -6.16 14.85 -17.99
CA GLU A 185 -7.58 15.19 -18.12
C GLU A 185 -8.54 14.19 -17.44
N GLN A 186 -8.01 13.06 -16.92
CA GLN A 186 -8.85 12.07 -16.24
C GLN A 186 -9.10 12.49 -14.78
N ASP A 187 -10.33 12.52 -14.35
CA ASP A 187 -10.78 12.99 -13.03
C ASP A 187 -10.22 12.18 -11.84
N ASP A 188 -9.73 10.97 -12.07
CA ASP A 188 -9.16 10.09 -11.05
C ASP A 188 -7.66 10.33 -10.80
N ARG A 189 -7.05 11.33 -11.47
CA ARG A 189 -5.62 11.63 -11.39
C ARG A 189 -5.38 12.89 -10.58
N LEU A 190 -4.39 12.81 -9.71
CA LEU A 190 -3.89 13.96 -8.97
C LEU A 190 -2.43 14.20 -9.35
N PHE A 191 -2.15 15.36 -9.91
CA PHE A 191 -0.80 15.89 -10.10
C PHE A 191 -0.74 17.30 -9.54
N ASP A 192 0.22 17.55 -8.66
CA ASP A 192 0.56 18.89 -8.19
C ASP A 192 2.06 19.08 -8.23
N SER A 193 2.51 20.21 -8.74
CA SER A 193 3.91 20.59 -8.80
C SER A 193 4.05 22.05 -8.41
N GLY A 194 4.95 22.33 -7.50
CA GLY A 194 5.18 23.67 -7.00
C GLY A 194 6.63 23.91 -6.62
N PHE A 195 7.00 25.19 -6.66
CA PHE A 195 8.32 25.64 -6.24
C PHE A 195 8.20 26.91 -5.40
N ARG A 196 8.88 26.94 -4.28
CA ARG A 196 8.92 28.06 -3.34
C ARG A 196 10.25 28.08 -2.62
N ARG A 197 10.66 29.26 -2.20
CA ARG A 197 11.74 29.40 -1.22
C ARG A 197 11.14 29.34 0.17
N VAL A 198 11.62 28.43 0.99
CA VAL A 198 11.14 28.22 2.35
C VAL A 198 12.32 28.17 3.33
N SER A 199 12.04 28.44 4.60
CA SER A 199 13.05 28.24 5.65
C SER A 199 13.34 26.76 5.87
N GLN A 200 14.51 26.45 6.42
CA GLN A 200 14.87 25.09 6.79
C GLN A 200 13.86 24.44 7.76
N SER A 201 13.32 25.22 8.68
CA SER A 201 12.29 24.73 9.62
C SER A 201 10.98 24.38 8.92
N THR A 202 10.56 25.17 7.92
CA THR A 202 9.38 24.87 7.11
C THR A 202 9.58 23.61 6.27
N LEU A 203 10.77 23.46 5.64
CA LEU A 203 11.10 22.25 4.88
C LEU A 203 11.04 20.99 5.76
N GLN A 204 11.61 21.06 6.97
CA GLN A 204 11.56 19.94 7.91
C GLN A 204 10.14 19.63 8.40
N ARG A 205 9.29 20.65 8.58
CA ARG A 205 7.89 20.46 8.92
C ARG A 205 7.14 19.75 7.80
N TRP A 206 7.26 20.22 6.56
CA TRP A 206 6.63 19.59 5.39
C TRP A 206 7.05 18.15 5.22
N ARG A 207 8.34 17.86 5.40
CA ARG A 207 8.85 16.50 5.35
C ARG A 207 8.13 15.58 6.35
N ARG A 208 7.99 16.01 7.60
CA ARG A 208 7.28 15.23 8.63
C ARG A 208 5.80 15.03 8.30
N GLU A 209 5.14 16.08 7.81
CA GLU A 209 3.72 16.02 7.41
C GLU A 209 3.52 15.03 6.23
N MET A 210 4.39 15.06 5.24
CA MET A 210 4.36 14.11 4.11
C MET A 210 4.67 12.67 4.56
N GLU A 211 5.64 12.47 5.43
CA GLU A 211 5.93 11.15 6.00
C GLU A 211 4.72 10.61 6.80
N GLU A 212 4.00 11.47 7.52
CA GLU A 212 2.78 11.06 8.22
C GLU A 212 1.66 10.71 7.24
N LEU A 213 1.46 11.51 6.19
CA LEU A 213 0.48 11.21 5.14
C LEU A 213 0.78 9.85 4.47
N ILE A 214 2.04 9.58 4.15
CA ILE A 214 2.47 8.28 3.57
C ILE A 214 2.11 7.12 4.52
N ARG A 215 2.35 7.29 5.83
CA ARG A 215 1.98 6.27 6.82
C ARG A 215 0.47 6.02 6.86
N GLN A 216 -0.34 7.09 6.80
CA GLN A 216 -1.80 7.00 6.80
C GLN A 216 -2.31 6.29 5.54
N VAL A 217 -1.81 6.67 4.35
CA VAL A 217 -2.19 6.04 3.07
C VAL A 217 -1.85 4.54 3.08
N ARG A 218 -0.64 4.17 3.49
CA ARG A 218 -0.23 2.76 3.58
C ARG A 218 -1.08 1.97 4.56
N ARG A 219 -1.39 2.57 5.72
CA ARG A 219 -2.25 1.93 6.72
C ARG A 219 -3.66 1.67 6.17
N SER A 220 -4.24 2.66 5.49
CA SER A 220 -5.56 2.51 4.88
C SER A 220 -5.56 1.43 3.80
N ALA A 221 -4.57 1.42 2.90
CA ALA A 221 -4.43 0.39 1.88
C ALA A 221 -4.32 -1.01 2.49
N TYR A 222 -3.45 -1.18 3.51
CA TYR A 222 -3.31 -2.47 4.21
C TYR A 222 -4.62 -2.94 4.87
N GLN A 223 -5.41 -2.00 5.42
CA GLN A 223 -6.72 -2.30 5.99
C GLN A 223 -7.71 -2.76 4.92
N ASP A 224 -7.79 -2.03 3.82
CA ASP A 224 -8.70 -2.35 2.71
C ASP A 224 -8.35 -3.71 2.10
N GLU A 225 -7.08 -3.99 1.83
CA GLU A 225 -6.61 -5.27 1.29
C GLU A 225 -6.97 -6.47 2.18
N ARG A 226 -7.08 -6.28 3.49
CA ARG A 226 -7.43 -7.33 4.45
C ARG A 226 -8.92 -7.46 4.73
N LEU A 227 -9.67 -6.37 4.59
CA LEU A 227 -11.06 -6.29 5.03
C LEU A 227 -12.05 -6.30 3.88
N LEU A 228 -11.63 -6.00 2.64
CA LEU A 228 -12.48 -5.95 1.48
C LEU A 228 -12.17 -7.08 0.49
N PRO A 229 -13.17 -7.54 -0.28
CA PRO A 229 -12.96 -8.42 -1.42
C PRO A 229 -12.10 -7.74 -2.50
N THR A 230 -11.27 -8.51 -3.21
CA THR A 230 -10.34 -7.99 -4.23
C THR A 230 -11.05 -7.25 -5.38
N ASP A 231 -12.27 -7.64 -5.72
CA ASP A 231 -13.09 -7.01 -6.77
C ASP A 231 -13.60 -5.60 -6.40
N GLN A 232 -13.49 -5.23 -5.13
CA GLN A 232 -13.81 -3.88 -4.62
C GLN A 232 -12.57 -3.01 -4.47
N LEU A 233 -11.38 -3.52 -4.78
CA LEU A 233 -10.12 -2.80 -4.67
C LEU A 233 -9.69 -2.23 -6.02
N VAL A 234 -9.19 -1.00 -5.99
CA VAL A 234 -8.62 -0.33 -7.16
C VAL A 234 -7.10 -0.26 -6.98
N PRO A 235 -6.30 -0.75 -7.95
CA PRO A 235 -4.86 -0.62 -7.88
C PRO A 235 -4.45 0.85 -8.03
N VAL A 236 -3.77 1.38 -7.02
CA VAL A 236 -3.33 2.78 -6.98
C VAL A 236 -1.81 2.83 -6.83
N LYS A 237 -1.16 3.69 -7.61
CA LYS A 237 0.25 4.03 -7.44
C LYS A 237 0.38 5.52 -7.11
N TRP A 238 1.27 5.85 -6.19
CA TRP A 238 1.67 7.22 -5.88
C TRP A 238 3.18 7.37 -5.83
N THR A 239 3.66 8.58 -6.05
CA THR A 239 5.06 8.97 -5.88
C THR A 239 5.09 10.37 -5.30
N LEU A 240 5.72 10.55 -4.14
CA LEU A 240 5.90 11.84 -3.50
C LEU A 240 7.39 12.16 -3.43
N CYS A 241 7.75 13.38 -3.87
CA CYS A 241 9.11 13.87 -3.85
C CYS A 241 9.15 15.26 -3.18
N LEU A 242 10.09 15.46 -2.27
CA LEU A 242 10.40 16.74 -1.67
C LEU A 242 11.91 16.84 -1.50
N SER A 243 12.54 17.81 -2.16
CA SER A 243 14.00 18.01 -2.14
C SER A 243 14.33 19.50 -2.27
N PRO A 244 15.43 19.97 -1.69
CA PRO A 244 16.09 21.16 -2.15
C PRO A 244 16.39 21.05 -3.65
N PHE A 245 16.27 22.15 -4.38
CA PHE A 245 16.44 22.16 -5.83
C PHE A 245 17.31 23.34 -6.24
N ASP A 246 18.34 23.07 -7.02
CA ASP A 246 19.21 24.11 -7.57
C ASP A 246 18.69 24.55 -8.93
N TRP A 247 18.01 25.69 -8.93
CA TRP A 247 17.42 26.27 -10.13
C TRP A 247 18.46 26.68 -11.17
N PHE A 248 19.62 27.21 -10.74
CA PHE A 248 20.65 27.65 -11.66
C PHE A 248 21.31 26.47 -12.40
N ALA A 249 21.40 25.32 -11.75
CA ALA A 249 21.92 24.10 -12.39
C ALA A 249 20.92 23.43 -13.34
N GLN A 250 19.62 23.78 -13.24
CA GLN A 250 18.55 23.12 -13.99
C GLN A 250 17.90 23.99 -15.08
N LEU A 251 18.03 25.33 -14.95
CA LEU A 251 17.47 26.28 -15.91
C LEU A 251 18.60 26.96 -16.68
N GLU A 252 18.74 26.58 -17.95
CA GLU A 252 19.65 27.22 -18.86
C GLU A 252 19.04 28.52 -19.37
N VAL A 253 19.85 29.57 -19.43
CA VAL A 253 19.48 30.86 -20.02
C VAL A 253 20.44 31.14 -21.17
N ASN A 254 19.90 31.14 -22.37
CA ASN A 254 20.68 31.54 -23.57
C ASN A 254 20.59 33.06 -23.76
N PRO A 255 21.71 33.82 -23.67
CA PRO A 255 21.72 35.28 -23.87
C PRO A 255 21.23 35.74 -25.27
N GLU A 256 21.36 34.88 -26.28
CA GLU A 256 20.92 35.22 -27.65
C GLU A 256 19.39 35.30 -27.77
N ASP A 257 18.64 34.59 -26.89
CA ASP A 257 17.18 34.65 -26.90
C ASP A 257 16.65 36.04 -26.56
N ALA A 258 17.39 36.80 -25.74
CA ALA A 258 17.02 38.18 -25.40
C ALA A 258 17.02 39.12 -26.63
N LEU A 259 17.99 38.96 -27.51
CA LEU A 259 18.11 39.77 -28.73
C LEU A 259 17.10 39.32 -29.80
N ASN A 260 16.87 38.01 -29.92
CA ASN A 260 15.92 37.45 -30.88
C ASN A 260 14.46 37.82 -30.57
N ALA A 261 14.11 37.97 -29.27
CA ALA A 261 12.77 38.36 -28.84
C ALA A 261 12.46 39.85 -29.19
N LEU A 262 13.44 40.73 -29.15
CA LEU A 262 13.26 42.15 -29.45
C LEU A 262 13.16 42.38 -30.96
N SER A 263 13.92 41.67 -31.77
CA SER A 263 13.91 41.80 -33.24
C SER A 263 12.59 41.39 -33.91
N LYS A 264 11.72 40.65 -33.23
CA LYS A 264 10.37 40.25 -33.72
C LYS A 264 9.27 41.25 -33.39
N GLN A 265 9.53 42.28 -32.57
CA GLN A 265 8.53 43.32 -32.24
C GLN A 265 8.63 44.54 -33.17
N ASP A 266 9.72 44.68 -33.93
CA ASP A 266 9.96 45.80 -34.85
C ASP A 266 9.64 45.45 -36.32
N ALA A 267 9.04 44.28 -36.58
CA ALA A 267 8.60 43.83 -37.92
C ALA A 267 7.09 43.65 -37.97
#